data_a819fe3d81b7c13b204a14a5ce8911f4
#
_entry.id   a819fe3d81b7c13b204a14a5ce8911f4
#
_cell.length_a   1.000
_cell.length_b   1.000
_cell.length_c   1.000
_cell.angle_alpha   90.00
_cell.angle_beta   90.00
_cell.angle_gamma   90.00
#
_symmetry.space_group_name_H-M   'P 1'
#
loop_
_entity.id
_entity.type
_entity.pdbx_description
1 polymer ?
#
loop_
_entity_poly.entity_id
_entity_poly.type
_entity_poly.pdbx_seq_one_letter_code
_entity_poly.pdbx_strand_id
1 'polypeptide(L)'
;MLRTVQGFSLIELMIVVAILAIVAMVAYPSYSESVGKSRRADAKITLESYAALQERWFAQNNSYTNDIANLGGTASPEGHYTMSLFIDCDSDATADTGGTYYCFKLTATATGKQSGDRCATFTLDETGVRGYSGTGGSKDHCW
;
A
#
# COMPACT_ATOMS: atom_id res chain seq x y z
N MET A 1 -55.74 -30.28 -5.18
CA MET A 1 -55.48 -28.91 -5.63
C MET A 1 -54.07 -28.86 -6.22
N LEU A 2 -53.94 -28.78 -7.54
CA LEU A 2 -52.65 -28.64 -8.23
C LEU A 2 -52.30 -27.15 -8.20
N ARG A 3 -51.21 -26.81 -7.49
CA ARG A 3 -50.64 -25.47 -7.51
C ARG A 3 -49.94 -25.29 -8.84
N THR A 4 -50.41 -24.39 -9.69
CA THR A 4 -49.72 -23.97 -10.92
C THR A 4 -48.49 -23.19 -10.53
N VAL A 5 -47.30 -23.75 -10.76
CA VAL A 5 -46.01 -23.03 -10.64
C VAL A 5 -45.86 -22.18 -11.90
N GLN A 6 -45.98 -20.86 -11.76
CA GLN A 6 -45.70 -19.95 -12.86
C GLN A 6 -44.17 -19.86 -13.06
N GLY A 7 -43.71 -20.18 -14.23
CA GLY A 7 -42.29 -20.02 -14.62
C GLY A 7 -41.99 -18.57 -15.01
N PHE A 8 -40.73 -18.17 -14.89
CA PHE A 8 -40.22 -16.86 -15.31
C PHE A 8 -40.35 -16.68 -16.85
N SER A 9 -40.77 -15.49 -17.25
CA SER A 9 -40.80 -15.10 -18.65
C SER A 9 -39.39 -14.77 -19.14
N LEU A 10 -39.06 -15.09 -20.39
CA LEU A 10 -37.79 -14.77 -21.03
C LEU A 10 -37.53 -13.25 -21.01
N ILE A 11 -38.57 -12.44 -21.23
CA ILE A 11 -38.47 -10.97 -21.19
C ILE A 11 -38.12 -10.44 -19.77
N GLU A 12 -38.66 -11.07 -18.73
CA GLU A 12 -38.37 -10.70 -17.34
C GLU A 12 -36.89 -10.95 -17.00
N LEU A 13 -36.34 -12.08 -17.46
CA LEU A 13 -34.93 -12.40 -17.29
C LEU A 13 -34.03 -11.41 -18.06
N MET A 14 -34.41 -11.02 -19.27
CA MET A 14 -33.66 -10.02 -20.07
C MET A 14 -33.65 -8.65 -19.38
N ILE A 15 -34.75 -8.20 -18.79
CA ILE A 15 -34.81 -6.92 -18.08
C ILE A 15 -33.93 -6.97 -16.82
N VAL A 16 -33.97 -8.06 -16.05
CA VAL A 16 -33.14 -8.22 -14.85
C VAL A 16 -31.65 -8.17 -15.20
N VAL A 17 -31.22 -8.90 -16.24
CA VAL A 17 -29.81 -8.88 -16.68
C VAL A 17 -29.41 -7.50 -17.17
N ALA A 18 -30.26 -6.77 -17.89
CA ALA A 18 -29.97 -5.41 -18.35
C ALA A 18 -29.76 -4.45 -17.15
N ILE A 19 -30.63 -4.53 -16.13
CA ILE A 19 -30.48 -3.71 -14.92
C ILE A 19 -29.20 -4.05 -14.17
N LEU A 20 -28.90 -5.34 -13.99
CA LEU A 20 -27.66 -5.79 -13.32
C LEU A 20 -26.40 -5.31 -14.08
N ALA A 21 -26.41 -5.32 -15.42
CA ALA A 21 -25.29 -4.81 -16.21
C ALA A 21 -25.04 -3.31 -15.98
N ILE A 22 -26.11 -2.50 -15.91
CA ILE A 22 -26.02 -1.06 -15.63
C ILE A 22 -25.47 -0.82 -14.23
N VAL A 23 -25.97 -1.53 -13.21
CA VAL A 23 -25.49 -1.40 -11.82
C VAL A 23 -24.02 -1.82 -11.71
N ALA A 24 -23.63 -2.93 -12.36
CA ALA A 24 -22.26 -3.42 -12.35
C ALA A 24 -21.28 -2.41 -12.97
N MET A 25 -21.67 -1.70 -14.02
CA MET A 25 -20.83 -0.71 -14.68
C MET A 25 -20.43 0.45 -13.77
N VAL A 26 -21.27 0.85 -12.82
CA VAL A 26 -20.99 1.92 -11.84
C VAL A 26 -20.31 1.35 -10.59
N ALA A 27 -20.73 0.17 -10.13
CA ALA A 27 -20.25 -0.42 -8.89
C ALA A 27 -18.79 -0.93 -8.99
N TYR A 28 -18.39 -1.47 -10.14
CA TYR A 28 -17.07 -2.09 -10.31
C TYR A 28 -15.90 -1.10 -10.13
N PRO A 29 -15.86 0.09 -10.78
CA PRO A 29 -14.76 1.03 -10.58
C PRO A 29 -14.66 1.56 -9.15
N SER A 30 -15.79 1.81 -8.48
CA SER A 30 -15.82 2.26 -7.09
C SER A 30 -15.25 1.19 -6.14
N TYR A 31 -15.60 -0.07 -6.35
CA TYR A 31 -15.07 -1.20 -5.57
C TYR A 31 -13.55 -1.34 -5.77
N SER A 32 -13.06 -1.29 -7.01
CA SER A 32 -11.65 -1.39 -7.35
C SER A 32 -10.80 -0.30 -6.68
N GLU A 33 -11.30 0.94 -6.66
CA GLU A 33 -10.61 2.03 -5.98
C GLU A 33 -10.60 1.87 -4.46
N SER A 34 -11.69 1.39 -3.87
CA SER A 34 -11.78 1.10 -2.44
C SER A 34 -10.76 0.03 -2.01
N VAL A 35 -10.64 -1.04 -2.80
CA VAL A 35 -9.62 -2.09 -2.59
C VAL A 35 -8.20 -1.51 -2.72
N GLY A 36 -7.95 -0.67 -3.71
CA GLY A 36 -6.66 0.01 -3.87
C GLY A 36 -6.29 0.86 -2.65
N LYS A 37 -7.26 1.61 -2.11
CA LYS A 37 -7.07 2.41 -0.87
C LYS A 37 -6.76 1.53 0.34
N SER A 38 -7.44 0.41 0.50
CA SER A 38 -7.18 -0.55 1.58
C SER A 38 -5.74 -1.09 1.50
N ARG A 39 -5.29 -1.47 0.31
CA ARG A 39 -3.92 -1.94 0.11
C ARG A 39 -2.86 -0.87 0.35
N ARG A 40 -3.13 0.41 0.01
CA ARG A 40 -2.23 1.53 0.36
C ARG A 40 -2.09 1.70 1.87
N ALA A 41 -3.14 1.40 2.64
CA ALA A 41 -3.08 1.43 4.11
C ALA A 41 -2.07 0.41 4.66
N ASP A 42 -1.93 -0.78 4.04
CA ASP A 42 -0.90 -1.78 4.39
C ASP A 42 0.52 -1.18 4.31
N ALA A 43 0.84 -0.47 3.22
CA ALA A 43 2.13 0.22 3.08
C ALA A 43 2.38 1.27 4.16
N LYS A 44 1.38 2.14 4.41
CA LYS A 44 1.50 3.25 5.37
C LYS A 44 1.69 2.76 6.79
N ILE A 45 0.86 1.80 7.22
CA ILE A 45 0.93 1.21 8.56
C ILE A 45 2.28 0.52 8.74
N THR A 46 2.78 -0.18 7.71
CA THR A 46 4.07 -0.85 7.79
C THR A 46 5.22 0.15 7.88
N LEU A 47 5.21 1.23 7.08
CA LEU A 47 6.23 2.28 7.16
C LEU A 47 6.25 2.95 8.55
N GLU A 48 5.09 3.29 9.10
CA GLU A 48 4.98 3.90 10.43
C GLU A 48 5.43 2.93 11.53
N SER A 49 5.10 1.65 11.40
CA SER A 49 5.57 0.60 12.31
C SER A 49 7.10 0.45 12.26
N TYR A 50 7.68 0.45 11.06
CA TYR A 50 9.14 0.34 10.90
C TYR A 50 9.87 1.58 11.41
N ALA A 51 9.32 2.77 11.20
CA ALA A 51 9.85 3.99 11.79
C ALA A 51 9.85 3.92 13.33
N ALA A 52 8.76 3.46 13.94
CA ALA A 52 8.70 3.28 15.39
C ALA A 52 9.73 2.23 15.91
N LEU A 53 9.99 1.17 15.12
CA LEU A 53 11.02 0.18 15.44
C LEU A 53 12.44 0.79 15.31
N GLN A 54 12.67 1.65 14.33
CA GLN A 54 13.92 2.42 14.18
C GLN A 54 14.17 3.32 15.40
N GLU A 55 13.16 4.06 15.86
CA GLU A 55 13.29 4.89 17.06
C GLU A 55 13.59 4.06 18.32
N ARG A 56 12.94 2.91 18.45
CA ARG A 56 13.22 2.00 19.56
C ARG A 56 14.64 1.43 19.49
N TRP A 57 15.10 1.08 18.28
CA TRP A 57 16.47 0.60 18.06
C TRP A 57 17.48 1.68 18.40
N PHE A 58 17.25 2.91 17.96
CA PHE A 58 18.10 4.05 18.23
C PHE A 58 18.22 4.33 19.74
N ALA A 59 17.12 4.25 20.48
CA ALA A 59 17.13 4.42 21.94
C ALA A 59 17.99 3.38 22.68
N GLN A 60 18.18 2.20 22.11
CA GLN A 60 18.98 1.11 22.69
C GLN A 60 20.44 1.10 22.23
N ASN A 61 20.71 1.54 21.00
CA ASN A 61 22.00 1.40 20.35
C ASN A 61 22.69 2.74 20.01
N ASN A 62 22.03 3.88 20.24
CA ASN A 62 22.46 5.23 19.80
C ASN A 62 22.74 5.30 18.29
N SER A 63 22.09 4.48 17.50
CA SER A 63 22.22 4.38 16.05
C SER A 63 20.96 3.74 15.49
N TYR A 64 20.50 4.16 14.32
CA TYR A 64 19.50 3.41 13.57
C TYR A 64 20.08 2.10 13.04
N THR A 65 19.23 1.10 12.78
CA THR A 65 19.70 -0.12 12.10
C THR A 65 19.76 0.10 10.59
N ASN A 66 20.74 -0.49 9.94
CA ASN A 66 20.82 -0.57 8.48
C ASN A 66 20.29 -1.92 7.93
N ASP A 67 19.83 -2.80 8.80
CA ASP A 67 19.26 -4.09 8.42
C ASP A 67 17.74 -4.09 8.59
N ILE A 68 17.03 -4.20 7.47
CA ILE A 68 15.57 -4.25 7.43
C ILE A 68 14.98 -5.50 8.13
N ALA A 69 15.77 -6.56 8.31
CA ALA A 69 15.33 -7.74 9.03
C ALA A 69 15.00 -7.43 10.50
N ASN A 70 15.69 -6.45 11.10
CA ASN A 70 15.43 -5.97 12.47
C ASN A 70 14.10 -5.21 12.60
N LEU A 71 13.50 -4.81 11.48
CA LEU A 71 12.26 -4.04 11.42
C LEU A 71 11.04 -4.90 11.05
N GLY A 72 11.25 -6.14 10.60
CA GLY A 72 10.16 -7.03 10.18
C GLY A 72 10.35 -7.63 8.79
N GLY A 73 11.43 -7.25 8.08
CA GLY A 73 11.79 -7.83 6.79
C GLY A 73 11.34 -7.01 5.58
N THR A 74 11.36 -7.66 4.42
CA THR A 74 11.20 -6.99 3.12
C THR A 74 9.78 -7.04 2.56
N ALA A 75 8.79 -7.57 3.28
CA ALA A 75 7.41 -7.66 2.82
C ALA A 75 6.46 -6.97 3.79
N SER A 76 5.45 -6.26 3.26
CA SER A 76 4.34 -5.80 4.08
C SER A 76 3.49 -6.99 4.58
N PRO A 77 2.76 -6.87 5.70
CA PRO A 77 1.97 -7.96 6.28
C PRO A 77 0.97 -8.60 5.31
N GLU A 78 0.34 -7.82 4.45
CA GLU A 78 -0.59 -8.32 3.43
C GLU A 78 0.09 -8.69 2.10
N GLY A 79 1.41 -8.48 1.97
CA GLY A 79 2.20 -8.82 0.80
C GLY A 79 1.93 -7.94 -0.43
N HIS A 80 1.33 -6.77 -0.26
CA HIS A 80 1.06 -5.85 -1.36
C HIS A 80 2.22 -4.93 -1.68
N TYR A 81 3.19 -4.80 -0.77
CA TYR A 81 4.36 -3.94 -0.92
C TYR A 81 5.64 -4.64 -0.51
N THR A 82 6.71 -4.34 -1.24
CA THR A 82 8.07 -4.67 -0.82
C THR A 82 8.64 -3.49 -0.06
N MET A 83 9.17 -3.78 1.13
CA MET A 83 9.77 -2.80 2.01
C MET A 83 11.29 -2.76 1.78
N SER A 84 11.87 -1.57 1.76
CA SER A 84 13.31 -1.35 1.72
C SER A 84 13.72 -0.25 2.68
N LEU A 85 14.95 -0.35 3.15
CA LEU A 85 15.60 0.60 4.04
C LEU A 85 16.83 1.15 3.33
N PHE A 86 17.01 2.45 3.34
CA PHE A 86 18.16 3.13 2.81
C PHE A 86 18.73 4.09 3.86
N ILE A 87 20.02 4.05 4.07
CA ILE A 87 20.77 4.93 4.96
C ILE A 87 21.68 5.77 4.08
N ASP A 88 21.49 7.08 4.11
CA ASP A 88 22.29 8.06 3.36
C ASP A 88 22.17 9.39 4.11
N CYS A 89 23.04 9.56 5.10
CA CYS A 89 22.97 10.69 6.03
C CYS A 89 23.70 11.94 5.51
N ASP A 90 24.54 11.78 4.51
CA ASP A 90 25.28 12.89 3.86
C ASP A 90 24.67 13.33 2.52
N SER A 91 23.63 12.61 2.07
CA SER A 91 22.86 12.91 0.84
C SER A 91 23.71 12.81 -0.45
N ASP A 92 24.68 11.90 -0.47
CA ASP A 92 25.49 11.64 -1.66
C ASP A 92 24.88 10.60 -2.61
N ALA A 93 23.69 10.11 -2.27
CA ALA A 93 22.92 9.08 -2.97
C ALA A 93 23.56 7.68 -2.96
N THR A 94 24.54 7.46 -2.09
CA THR A 94 25.10 6.14 -1.82
C THR A 94 24.72 5.65 -0.44
N ALA A 95 24.60 4.34 -0.26
CA ALA A 95 24.29 3.81 1.06
C ALA A 95 25.49 3.90 1.99
N ASP A 96 25.32 4.51 3.15
CA ASP A 96 26.33 4.56 4.18
C ASP A 96 26.68 3.14 4.67
N THR A 97 27.96 2.82 4.72
CA THR A 97 28.48 1.54 5.17
C THR A 97 29.44 1.70 6.34
N GLY A 98 29.00 1.23 7.49
CA GLY A 98 29.81 1.24 8.72
C GLY A 98 29.73 2.56 9.47
N GLY A 99 29.44 2.46 10.75
CA GLY A 99 29.38 3.62 11.65
C GLY A 99 28.07 3.68 12.44
N THR A 100 27.83 4.87 12.98
CA THR A 100 26.59 5.21 13.70
C THR A 100 25.69 5.98 12.76
N TYR A 101 24.46 5.49 12.57
CA TYR A 101 23.50 6.09 11.65
C TYR A 101 22.51 6.96 12.41
N TYR A 102 22.34 8.20 11.96
CA TYR A 102 21.42 9.20 12.52
C TYR A 102 20.28 9.56 11.59
N CYS A 103 20.17 8.89 10.46
CA CYS A 103 19.11 9.04 9.48
C CYS A 103 18.65 7.69 8.96
N PHE A 104 17.48 7.65 8.38
CA PHE A 104 17.00 6.53 7.58
C PHE A 104 15.95 6.99 6.57
N LYS A 105 15.79 6.21 5.51
CA LYS A 105 14.69 6.35 4.57
C LYS A 105 14.04 4.99 4.34
N LEU A 106 12.82 4.86 4.76
CA LEU A 106 11.99 3.69 4.51
C LEU A 106 11.22 3.88 3.21
N THR A 107 11.14 2.84 2.42
CA THR A 107 10.42 2.84 1.15
C THR A 107 9.54 1.59 1.05
N ALA A 108 8.27 1.79 0.70
CA ALA A 108 7.33 0.73 0.36
C ALA A 108 7.02 0.82 -1.13
N THR A 109 7.36 -0.20 -1.90
CA THR A 109 7.15 -0.29 -3.35
C THR A 109 6.05 -1.29 -3.65
N ALA A 110 5.05 -0.88 -4.40
CA ALA A 110 3.91 -1.71 -4.77
C ALA A 110 4.33 -2.93 -5.61
N THR A 111 3.76 -4.09 -5.29
CA THR A 111 4.05 -5.36 -5.97
C THR A 111 2.80 -6.08 -6.43
N GLY A 112 2.96 -7.06 -7.33
CA GLY A 112 1.86 -7.89 -7.80
C GLY A 112 0.71 -7.09 -8.39
N LYS A 113 -0.50 -7.31 -7.91
CA LYS A 113 -1.71 -6.63 -8.39
C LYS A 113 -1.74 -5.13 -8.07
N GLN A 114 -0.90 -4.67 -7.14
CA GLN A 114 -0.82 -3.26 -6.75
C GLN A 114 0.21 -2.48 -7.58
N SER A 115 1.07 -3.13 -8.38
CA SER A 115 2.12 -2.49 -9.17
C SER A 115 1.61 -1.45 -10.19
N GLY A 116 0.35 -1.57 -10.62
CA GLY A 116 -0.32 -0.60 -11.50
C GLY A 116 -1.04 0.54 -10.77
N ASP A 117 -0.91 0.64 -9.44
CA ASP A 117 -1.55 1.70 -8.68
C ASP A 117 -0.90 3.06 -8.95
N ARG A 118 -1.73 4.10 -8.97
CA ARG A 118 -1.25 5.48 -9.18
C ARG A 118 -0.32 6.00 -8.07
N CYS A 119 -0.31 5.33 -6.90
CA CYS A 119 0.59 5.57 -5.78
C CYS A 119 1.53 4.37 -5.65
N ALA A 120 2.47 4.23 -6.59
CA ALA A 120 3.31 3.04 -6.71
C ALA A 120 4.32 2.88 -5.57
N THR A 121 4.78 4.00 -4.99
CA THR A 121 5.81 4.00 -3.93
C THR A 121 5.44 4.97 -2.84
N PHE A 122 5.71 4.58 -1.59
CA PHE A 122 5.61 5.45 -0.42
C PHE A 122 6.95 5.53 0.28
N THR A 123 7.31 6.69 0.81
CA THR A 123 8.54 6.89 1.58
C THR A 123 8.26 7.59 2.89
N LEU A 124 9.04 7.26 3.91
CA LEU A 124 9.04 7.89 5.22
C LEU A 124 10.48 7.96 5.72
N ASP A 125 10.90 9.14 6.18
CA ASP A 125 12.23 9.35 6.76
C ASP A 125 12.16 9.58 8.28
N GLU A 126 13.33 9.72 8.92
CA GLU A 126 13.50 9.95 10.36
C GLU A 126 12.86 11.26 10.84
N THR A 127 12.67 12.23 9.94
CA THR A 127 12.04 13.50 10.26
C THR A 127 10.51 13.45 10.16
N GLY A 128 9.96 12.29 9.75
CA GLY A 128 8.55 12.08 9.52
C GLY A 128 8.04 12.66 8.19
N VAL A 129 8.95 13.04 7.28
CA VAL A 129 8.58 13.52 5.95
C VAL A 129 8.06 12.35 5.12
N ARG A 130 6.84 12.51 4.62
CA ARG A 130 6.12 11.53 3.81
C ARG A 130 6.24 11.88 2.33
N GLY A 131 6.74 10.93 1.55
CA GLY A 131 6.83 11.03 0.11
C GLY A 131 6.04 9.94 -0.60
N TYR A 132 5.78 10.14 -1.89
CA TYR A 132 5.19 9.14 -2.76
C TYR A 132 5.72 9.31 -4.18
N SER A 133 5.66 8.25 -4.98
CA SER A 133 5.82 8.32 -6.43
C SER A 133 4.75 7.47 -7.14
N GLY A 134 4.46 7.82 -8.38
CA GLY A 134 3.47 7.14 -9.22
C GLY A 134 2.86 8.06 -10.26
N THR A 135 2.07 7.50 -11.18
CA THR A 135 1.51 8.19 -12.34
C THR A 135 0.09 8.69 -12.08
N GLY A 136 -0.07 9.82 -11.40
CA GLY A 136 -1.38 10.49 -11.28
C GLY A 136 -2.01 10.52 -9.89
N GLY A 137 -1.23 10.28 -8.84
CA GLY A 137 -1.63 10.57 -7.45
C GLY A 137 -1.24 11.99 -7.05
N SER A 138 -2.02 12.61 -6.16
CA SER A 138 -1.58 13.76 -5.38
C SER A 138 -1.13 13.29 -3.98
N LYS A 139 -0.42 14.16 -3.24
CA LYS A 139 -0.03 13.82 -1.86
C LYS A 139 -1.26 13.48 -1.01
N ASP A 140 -2.31 14.28 -1.10
CA ASP A 140 -3.57 14.09 -0.35
C ASP A 140 -4.36 12.84 -0.77
N HIS A 141 -4.07 12.29 -1.94
CA HIS A 141 -4.70 11.07 -2.43
C HIS A 141 -3.91 9.82 -2.04
N CYS A 142 -2.58 9.93 -1.95
CA CYS A 142 -1.69 8.80 -1.66
C CYS A 142 -1.42 8.63 -0.17
N TRP A 143 -1.26 9.72 0.58
CA TRP A 143 -1.02 9.72 2.05
C TRP A 143 -2.26 10.16 2.88
#